data_6e1100011355532cce3c3fd9e6d89a4d
#
_entry.id   6e1100011355532cce3c3fd9e6d89a4d
#
_cell.length_a   1.000
_cell.length_b   1.000
_cell.length_c   1.000
_cell.angle_alpha   90.00
_cell.angle_beta   90.00
_cell.angle_gamma   90.00
#
_symmetry.space_group_name_H-M   'P 1'
#
loop_
_entity.id
_entity.type
_entity.pdbx_description
1 polymer ?
#
loop_
_entity_poly.entity_id
_entity_poly.type
_entity_poly.pdbx_seq_one_letter_code
_entity_poly.pdbx_strand_id
1 'polypeptide(L)'
;YTLLSSIPPSTTHYSVLDFKDAFFAIPLTPKSQPIFAFEWTDPGSGDTTQLTWTQLPQGFKNSPTLFGETLQQDLIPFRASHPNCTLLQYVDDLLLATETTDSCLQHTRDLLYLLQELGYRVSAKNGQLCLPRVSYLGYEINKGKRALTSAQKETIL
;
A
#
# COMPACT_ATOMS: atom_id res chain seq x y z
N TYR A 1 13.38 7.46 -11.47
CA TYR A 1 12.65 6.25 -11.10
C TYR A 1 11.41 6.09 -11.98
N THR A 2 11.27 4.91 -12.60
CA THR A 2 10.29 4.68 -13.67
C THR A 2 8.84 4.85 -13.21
N LEU A 3 8.52 4.40 -12.00
CA LEU A 3 7.16 4.51 -11.45
C LEU A 3 6.74 5.97 -11.34
N LEU A 4 7.64 6.82 -10.87
CA LEU A 4 7.34 8.25 -10.67
C LEU A 4 7.23 9.02 -11.97
N SER A 5 7.78 8.50 -13.07
CA SER A 5 7.70 9.15 -14.36
C SER A 5 6.28 9.16 -14.94
N SER A 6 5.38 8.34 -14.40
CA SER A 6 3.98 8.32 -14.83
C SER A 6 3.13 9.41 -14.18
N ILE A 7 3.68 10.19 -13.24
CA ILE A 7 2.95 11.31 -12.64
C ILE A 7 2.85 12.45 -13.64
N PRO A 8 1.63 12.86 -14.05
CA PRO A 8 1.48 13.97 -14.99
C PRO A 8 2.00 15.29 -14.39
N PRO A 9 2.66 16.16 -15.19
CA PRO A 9 3.14 17.44 -14.70
C PRO A 9 2.03 18.41 -14.31
N SER A 10 0.80 18.13 -14.70
CA SER A 10 -0.36 18.93 -14.35
C SER A 10 -0.89 18.67 -12.94
N THR A 11 -0.40 17.66 -12.25
CA THR A 11 -0.85 17.33 -10.91
C THR A 11 -0.36 18.35 -9.89
N THR A 12 -1.23 18.66 -8.90
CA THR A 12 -0.96 19.69 -7.90
C THR A 12 -1.11 19.22 -6.47
N HIS A 13 -1.89 18.17 -6.24
CA HIS A 13 -2.18 17.68 -4.89
C HIS A 13 -2.05 16.17 -4.84
N TYR A 14 -1.53 15.69 -3.71
CA TYR A 14 -1.13 14.30 -3.54
C TYR A 14 -1.54 13.77 -2.18
N SER A 15 -1.89 12.49 -2.15
CA SER A 15 -2.10 11.75 -0.91
C SER A 15 -1.22 10.52 -0.91
N VAL A 16 -0.54 10.24 0.20
CA VAL A 16 0.28 9.05 0.37
C VAL A 16 -0.33 8.18 1.44
N LEU A 17 -0.58 6.93 1.10
CA LEU A 17 -1.23 5.97 1.98
C LEU A 17 -0.32 4.79 2.25
N ASP A 18 -0.38 4.24 3.47
CA ASP A 18 0.26 2.99 3.79
C ASP A 18 -0.72 2.05 4.52
N PHE A 19 -0.33 0.80 4.63
CA PHE A 19 -1.16 -0.25 5.19
C PHE A 19 -0.58 -0.72 6.52
N LYS A 20 -1.46 -0.88 7.51
CA LYS A 20 -1.11 -1.49 8.78
C LYS A 20 -1.40 -2.98 8.71
N ASP A 21 -0.43 -3.79 9.15
CA ASP A 21 -0.56 -5.26 9.13
C ASP A 21 -0.99 -5.76 7.74
N ALA A 22 -0.32 -5.24 6.70
CA ALA A 22 -0.73 -5.37 5.31
C ALA A 22 -1.03 -6.81 4.91
N PHE A 23 -0.13 -7.73 5.22
CA PHE A 23 -0.24 -9.11 4.74
C PHE A 23 -1.39 -9.87 5.40
N PHE A 24 -1.79 -9.48 6.62
CA PHE A 24 -2.89 -10.12 7.33
C PHE A 24 -4.27 -9.81 6.74
N ALA A 25 -4.35 -8.83 5.84
CA ALA A 25 -5.58 -8.54 5.11
C ALA A 25 -5.86 -9.57 4.01
N ILE A 26 -4.87 -10.38 3.63
CA ILE A 26 -4.99 -11.36 2.56
C ILE A 26 -5.33 -12.72 3.17
N PRO A 27 -6.55 -13.25 2.97
CA PRO A 27 -6.90 -14.59 3.47
C PRO A 27 -6.21 -15.67 2.64
N LEU A 28 -5.83 -16.76 3.32
CA LEU A 28 -5.29 -17.94 2.65
C LEU A 28 -6.42 -18.94 2.40
N THR A 29 -6.48 -19.48 1.18
CA THR A 29 -7.40 -20.56 0.88
C THR A 29 -7.03 -21.81 1.69
N PRO A 30 -7.98 -22.69 2.03
CA PRO A 30 -7.67 -23.93 2.75
C PRO A 30 -6.57 -24.76 2.10
N LYS A 31 -6.49 -24.76 0.78
CA LYS A 31 -5.46 -25.48 0.04
C LYS A 31 -4.04 -24.95 0.31
N SER A 32 -3.91 -23.64 0.56
CA SER A 32 -2.62 -23.00 0.76
C SER A 32 -2.16 -23.04 2.22
N GLN A 33 -3.07 -23.22 3.16
CA GLN A 33 -2.76 -23.17 4.59
C GLN A 33 -1.72 -24.20 5.06
N PRO A 34 -1.71 -25.45 4.58
CA PRO A 34 -0.72 -26.43 5.04
C PRO A 34 0.74 -26.03 4.79
N ILE A 35 1.01 -25.20 3.78
CA ILE A 35 2.37 -24.73 3.48
C ILE A 35 2.95 -23.92 4.64
N PHE A 36 2.09 -23.27 5.43
CA PHE A 36 2.50 -22.39 6.52
C PHE A 36 2.36 -23.04 7.89
N ALA A 37 2.11 -24.35 7.94
CA ALA A 37 1.94 -25.07 9.20
C ALA A 37 3.20 -25.08 10.04
N PHE A 38 3.04 -24.98 11.34
CA PHE A 38 4.13 -25.05 12.32
C PHE A 38 3.67 -25.78 13.58
N GLU A 39 4.64 -26.32 14.35
CA GLU A 39 4.34 -26.97 15.61
C GLU A 39 4.27 -25.95 16.74
N TRP A 40 3.30 -26.13 17.63
CA TRP A 40 3.16 -25.34 18.84
C TRP A 40 2.97 -26.26 20.03
N THR A 41 3.78 -26.06 21.05
CA THR A 41 3.71 -26.84 22.30
C THR A 41 3.08 -25.99 23.40
N ASP A 42 1.98 -26.48 23.97
CA ASP A 42 1.31 -25.80 25.09
C ASP A 42 2.23 -25.80 26.31
N PRO A 43 2.61 -24.62 26.83
CA PRO A 43 3.50 -24.56 27.99
C PRO A 43 2.87 -25.10 29.27
N GLY A 44 1.51 -25.15 29.34
CA GLY A 44 0.82 -25.65 30.50
C GLY A 44 0.68 -27.16 30.53
N SER A 45 0.36 -27.80 29.41
CA SER A 45 0.11 -29.23 29.31
C SER A 45 1.28 -30.02 28.73
N GLY A 46 2.17 -29.36 27.99
CA GLY A 46 3.25 -30.04 27.25
C GLY A 46 2.79 -30.68 25.95
N ASP A 47 1.51 -30.57 25.62
CA ASP A 47 0.98 -31.11 24.37
C ASP A 47 1.46 -30.34 23.18
N THR A 48 1.82 -31.06 22.10
CA THR A 48 2.24 -30.46 20.85
C THR A 48 1.13 -30.61 19.82
N THR A 49 0.77 -29.47 19.19
CA THR A 49 -0.24 -29.43 18.13
C THR A 49 0.37 -28.74 16.91
N GLN A 50 -0.27 -28.98 15.75
CA GLN A 50 0.12 -28.31 14.53
C GLN A 50 -0.87 -27.18 14.25
N LEU A 51 -0.31 -25.97 14.07
CA LEU A 51 -1.06 -24.78 13.74
C LEU A 51 -0.68 -24.28 12.35
N THR A 52 -1.56 -23.50 11.75
CA THR A 52 -1.25 -22.84 10.48
C THR A 52 -1.92 -21.47 10.44
N TRP A 53 -1.58 -20.73 9.41
CA TRP A 53 -2.12 -19.40 9.19
C TRP A 53 -3.36 -19.46 8.31
N THR A 54 -4.34 -18.63 8.62
CA THR A 54 -5.50 -18.40 7.78
C THR A 54 -5.36 -17.15 6.91
N GLN A 55 -4.36 -16.33 7.21
CA GLN A 55 -4.02 -15.11 6.48
C GLN A 55 -2.54 -15.15 6.12
N LEU A 56 -2.15 -14.32 5.15
CA LEU A 56 -0.78 -14.30 4.63
C LEU A 56 0.21 -13.88 5.72
N PRO A 57 1.22 -14.72 6.08
CA PRO A 57 2.15 -14.38 7.16
C PRO A 57 3.16 -13.32 6.76
N GLN A 58 3.59 -12.50 7.73
CA GLN A 58 4.59 -11.44 7.52
C GLN A 58 5.95 -11.98 7.11
N GLY A 59 6.39 -13.08 7.69
CA GLY A 59 7.71 -13.63 7.45
C GLY A 59 7.86 -14.47 6.20
N PHE A 60 6.79 -14.69 5.44
CA PHE A 60 6.86 -15.48 4.23
C PHE A 60 7.55 -14.70 3.12
N LYS A 61 8.52 -15.34 2.44
CA LYS A 61 9.38 -14.69 1.44
C LYS A 61 8.59 -14.01 0.32
N ASN A 62 7.51 -14.65 -0.16
CA ASN A 62 6.72 -14.15 -1.27
C ASN A 62 5.55 -13.26 -0.84
N SER A 63 5.40 -12.98 0.46
CA SER A 63 4.27 -12.17 0.95
C SER A 63 4.20 -10.79 0.32
N PRO A 64 5.30 -10.02 0.17
CA PRO A 64 5.22 -8.73 -0.50
C PRO A 64 4.71 -8.81 -1.93
N THR A 65 5.17 -9.79 -2.70
CA THR A 65 4.74 -10.00 -4.09
C THR A 65 3.26 -10.37 -4.14
N LEU A 66 2.83 -11.32 -3.32
CA LEU A 66 1.42 -11.74 -3.27
C LEU A 66 0.51 -10.61 -2.83
N PHE A 67 0.92 -9.84 -1.83
CA PHE A 67 0.16 -8.67 -1.38
C PHE A 67 0.03 -7.65 -2.50
N GLY A 68 1.14 -7.31 -3.16
CA GLY A 68 1.16 -6.31 -4.23
C GLY A 68 0.27 -6.71 -5.41
N GLU A 69 0.30 -7.99 -5.80
CA GLU A 69 -0.55 -8.50 -6.88
C GLU A 69 -2.03 -8.46 -6.52
N THR A 70 -2.38 -8.87 -5.30
CA THR A 70 -3.77 -8.84 -4.83
C THR A 70 -4.30 -7.42 -4.76
N LEU A 71 -3.51 -6.50 -4.21
CA LEU A 71 -3.89 -5.09 -4.14
C LEU A 71 -4.06 -4.49 -5.52
N GLN A 72 -3.18 -4.81 -6.45
CA GLN A 72 -3.27 -4.34 -7.83
C GLN A 72 -4.60 -4.76 -8.47
N GLN A 73 -5.02 -6.00 -8.27
CA GLN A 73 -6.31 -6.48 -8.77
C GLN A 73 -7.47 -5.76 -8.10
N ASP A 74 -7.40 -5.56 -6.79
CA ASP A 74 -8.45 -4.88 -6.04
C ASP A 74 -8.61 -3.41 -6.44
N LEU A 75 -7.55 -2.78 -6.97
CA LEU A 75 -7.57 -1.39 -7.40
C LEU A 75 -8.07 -1.18 -8.84
N ILE A 76 -8.21 -2.25 -9.62
CA ILE A 76 -8.67 -2.13 -11.01
C ILE A 76 -10.00 -1.38 -11.13
N PRO A 77 -11.05 -1.70 -10.34
CA PRO A 77 -12.31 -0.96 -10.43
C PRO A 77 -12.17 0.53 -10.08
N PHE A 78 -11.31 0.84 -9.11
CA PHE A 78 -11.06 2.24 -8.74
C PHE A 78 -10.43 3.00 -9.89
N ARG A 79 -9.40 2.43 -10.52
CA ARG A 79 -8.74 3.08 -11.66
C ARG A 79 -9.70 3.30 -12.83
N ALA A 80 -10.59 2.33 -13.08
CA ALA A 80 -11.56 2.42 -14.16
C ALA A 80 -12.61 3.52 -13.91
N SER A 81 -13.02 3.70 -12.63
CA SER A 81 -14.03 4.69 -12.27
C SER A 81 -13.46 6.09 -12.02
N HIS A 82 -12.13 6.22 -11.91
CA HIS A 82 -11.46 7.50 -11.63
C HIS A 82 -10.34 7.78 -12.63
N PRO A 83 -10.68 7.92 -13.94
CA PRO A 83 -9.66 8.08 -14.99
C PRO A 83 -8.88 9.38 -14.92
N ASN A 84 -9.40 10.39 -14.20
CA ASN A 84 -8.79 11.72 -14.10
C ASN A 84 -7.77 11.84 -12.97
N CYS A 85 -7.52 10.77 -12.23
CA CYS A 85 -6.48 10.76 -11.20
C CYS A 85 -5.42 9.72 -11.54
N THR A 86 -4.22 9.92 -11.00
CA THR A 86 -3.11 8.98 -11.14
C THR A 86 -2.90 8.27 -9.81
N LEU A 87 -2.95 6.96 -9.83
CA LEU A 87 -2.72 6.13 -8.65
C LEU A 87 -1.49 5.26 -8.90
N LEU A 88 -0.44 5.47 -8.11
CA LEU A 88 0.77 4.67 -8.16
C LEU A 88 0.80 3.70 -6.99
N GLN A 89 1.26 2.51 -7.26
CA GLN A 89 1.43 1.47 -6.25
C GLN A 89 2.84 0.91 -6.29
N TYR A 90 3.47 0.86 -5.11
CA TYR A 90 4.71 0.12 -4.91
C TYR A 90 4.52 -0.78 -3.68
N VAL A 91 4.23 -2.06 -3.93
CA VAL A 91 3.88 -3.07 -2.92
C VAL A 91 2.71 -2.58 -2.04
N ASP A 92 2.98 -2.05 -0.86
CA ASP A 92 1.99 -1.56 0.10
C ASP A 92 2.03 -0.03 0.28
N ASP A 93 2.74 0.67 -0.59
CA ASP A 93 2.76 2.14 -0.61
C ASP A 93 1.96 2.66 -1.79
N LEU A 94 1.00 3.54 -1.52
CA LEU A 94 0.15 4.13 -2.54
C LEU A 94 0.35 5.64 -2.61
N LEU A 95 0.38 6.17 -3.82
CA LEU A 95 0.36 7.61 -4.09
C LEU A 95 -0.81 7.93 -5.01
N LEU A 96 -1.66 8.84 -4.56
CA LEU A 96 -2.75 9.38 -5.37
C LEU A 96 -2.39 10.80 -5.78
N ALA A 97 -2.40 11.08 -7.08
CA ALA A 97 -2.07 12.39 -7.63
C ALA A 97 -3.25 12.93 -8.43
N THR A 98 -3.61 14.19 -8.18
CA THR A 98 -4.72 14.86 -8.84
C THR A 98 -4.34 16.27 -9.26
N GLU A 99 -5.18 16.87 -10.10
CA GLU A 99 -4.94 18.23 -10.62
C GLU A 99 -5.54 19.34 -9.75
N THR A 100 -6.49 19.01 -8.88
CA THR A 100 -7.15 20.00 -8.00
C THR A 100 -7.27 19.48 -6.57
N THR A 101 -7.42 20.39 -5.62
CA THR A 101 -7.64 20.05 -4.21
C THR A 101 -8.95 19.27 -4.04
N ASP A 102 -10.01 19.73 -4.65
CA ASP A 102 -11.33 19.11 -4.52
C ASP A 102 -11.33 17.69 -5.07
N SER A 103 -10.69 17.50 -6.21
CA SER A 103 -10.53 16.19 -6.81
C SER A 103 -9.72 15.25 -5.90
N CYS A 104 -8.66 15.77 -5.29
CA CYS A 104 -7.83 15.00 -4.36
C CYS A 104 -8.63 14.55 -3.13
N LEU A 105 -9.39 15.45 -2.54
CA LEU A 105 -10.23 15.14 -1.38
C LEU A 105 -11.24 14.04 -1.71
N GLN A 106 -11.93 14.19 -2.82
CA GLN A 106 -12.96 13.23 -3.23
C GLN A 106 -12.37 11.86 -3.55
N HIS A 107 -11.33 11.82 -4.38
CA HIS A 107 -10.72 10.56 -4.81
C HIS A 107 -10.02 9.86 -3.65
N THR A 108 -9.37 10.60 -2.76
CA THR A 108 -8.75 10.03 -1.56
C THR A 108 -9.80 9.39 -0.65
N ARG A 109 -10.93 10.07 -0.45
CA ARG A 109 -12.02 9.52 0.35
C ARG A 109 -12.58 8.25 -0.28
N ASP A 110 -12.81 8.27 -1.60
CA ASP A 110 -13.34 7.11 -2.30
C ASP A 110 -12.37 5.92 -2.21
N LEU A 111 -11.08 6.18 -2.34
CA LEU A 111 -10.06 5.13 -2.23
C LEU A 111 -9.99 4.54 -0.83
N LEU A 112 -10.00 5.37 0.19
CA LEU A 112 -9.99 4.91 1.58
C LEU A 112 -11.22 4.08 1.89
N TYR A 113 -12.37 4.50 1.41
CA TYR A 113 -13.62 3.78 1.61
C TYR A 113 -13.59 2.40 0.95
N LEU A 114 -13.13 2.33 -0.29
CA LEU A 114 -13.00 1.07 -1.02
C LEU A 114 -12.06 0.10 -0.28
N LEU A 115 -10.91 0.57 0.14
CA LEU A 115 -9.93 -0.28 0.81
C LEU A 115 -10.44 -0.78 2.16
N GLN A 116 -11.16 0.06 2.92
CA GLN A 116 -11.76 -0.37 4.17
C GLN A 116 -12.83 -1.43 3.95
N GLU A 117 -13.65 -1.30 2.91
CA GLU A 117 -14.66 -2.30 2.57
C GLU A 117 -14.04 -3.64 2.21
N LEU A 118 -12.86 -3.63 1.61
CA LEU A 118 -12.14 -4.85 1.24
C LEU A 118 -11.38 -5.47 2.42
N GLY A 119 -11.39 -4.83 3.59
CA GLY A 119 -10.76 -5.36 4.79
C GLY A 119 -9.34 -4.87 5.04
N TYR A 120 -8.84 -3.93 4.24
CA TYR A 120 -7.52 -3.34 4.45
C TYR A 120 -7.56 -2.30 5.56
N ARG A 121 -6.48 -2.24 6.34
CA ARG A 121 -6.25 -1.18 7.31
C ARG A 121 -5.30 -0.18 6.69
N VAL A 122 -5.82 0.97 6.32
CA VAL A 122 -5.08 1.98 5.57
C VAL A 122 -5.13 3.31 6.31
N SER A 123 -4.03 4.05 6.23
CA SER A 123 -3.95 5.38 6.84
C SER A 123 -3.06 6.28 5.99
N ALA A 124 -3.13 7.59 6.29
CA ALA A 124 -2.22 8.54 5.67
C ALA A 124 -0.80 8.29 6.17
N LYS A 125 0.14 8.14 5.25
CA LYS A 125 1.54 7.99 5.63
C LYS A 125 2.07 9.35 6.06
N ASN A 126 2.50 9.45 7.34
CA ASN A 126 3.02 10.69 7.92
C ASN A 126 2.06 11.89 7.77
N GLY A 127 0.75 11.61 7.81
CA GLY A 127 -0.25 12.67 7.69
C GLY A 127 -0.39 13.29 6.31
N GLN A 128 0.12 12.66 5.27
CA GLN A 128 0.16 13.23 3.91
C GLN A 128 -1.14 12.97 3.17
N LEU A 129 -2.15 13.79 3.41
CA LEU A 129 -3.43 13.75 2.68
C LEU A 129 -3.67 15.09 1.99
N CYS A 130 -3.87 15.03 0.68
CA CYS A 130 -4.26 16.18 -0.14
C CYS A 130 -3.33 17.38 0.03
N LEU A 131 -2.02 17.10 0.00
CA LEU A 131 -0.98 18.12 0.15
C LEU A 131 -0.36 18.46 -1.21
N PRO A 132 0.09 19.72 -1.39
CA PRO A 132 0.75 20.11 -2.65
C PRO A 132 2.15 19.53 -2.75
N ARG A 133 2.75 19.10 -1.65
CA ARG A 133 4.09 18.53 -1.57
C ARG A 133 4.06 17.33 -0.65
N VAL A 134 4.55 16.19 -1.14
CA VAL A 134 4.62 14.95 -0.37
C VAL A 134 5.95 14.25 -0.59
N SER A 135 6.30 13.34 0.32
CA SER A 135 7.42 12.42 0.12
C SER A 135 6.87 11.02 -0.17
N TYR A 136 7.44 10.37 -1.18
CA TYR A 136 7.02 9.04 -1.60
C TYR A 136 8.23 8.28 -2.14
N LEU A 137 8.49 7.10 -1.58
CA LEU A 137 9.61 6.24 -1.99
C LEU A 137 10.96 6.97 -1.97
N GLY A 138 11.16 7.89 -1.02
CA GLY A 138 12.40 8.64 -0.90
C GLY A 138 12.52 9.84 -1.83
N TYR A 139 11.46 10.17 -2.55
CA TYR A 139 11.42 11.35 -3.42
C TYR A 139 10.44 12.37 -2.88
N GLU A 140 10.77 13.64 -3.07
CA GLU A 140 9.83 14.74 -2.82
C GLU A 140 9.11 15.06 -4.12
N ILE A 141 7.77 15.09 -4.05
CA ILE A 141 6.92 15.34 -5.21
C ILE A 141 6.17 16.65 -5.00
N ASN A 142 6.29 17.55 -5.98
CA ASN A 142 5.67 18.88 -5.93
C ASN A 142 5.33 19.34 -7.35
N LYS A 143 4.05 19.57 -7.62
CA LYS A 143 3.55 20.05 -8.91
C LYS A 143 4.05 19.20 -10.10
N GLY A 144 3.95 17.89 -9.97
CA GLY A 144 4.40 16.97 -11.00
C GLY A 144 5.91 16.80 -11.09
N LYS A 145 6.68 17.56 -10.31
CA LYS A 145 8.13 17.45 -10.26
C LYS A 145 8.56 16.54 -9.11
N ARG A 146 9.68 15.86 -9.29
CA ARG A 146 10.24 14.96 -8.28
C ARG A 146 11.69 15.27 -8.04
N ALA A 147 12.13 15.14 -6.78
CA ALA A 147 13.50 15.30 -6.36
C ALA A 147 13.81 14.35 -5.22
N LEU A 148 15.07 14.01 -5.02
CA LEU A 148 15.48 13.21 -3.87
C LEU A 148 15.22 13.98 -2.58
N THR A 149 14.79 13.25 -1.53
CA THR A 149 14.66 13.85 -0.20
C THR A 149 16.04 14.23 0.33
N SER A 150 16.06 15.14 1.31
CA SER A 150 17.32 15.54 1.95
C SER A 150 18.09 14.37 2.53
N ALA A 151 17.38 13.43 3.14
CA ALA A 151 17.98 12.22 3.72
C ALA A 151 18.66 11.37 2.65
N GLN A 152 18.04 11.21 1.48
CA GLN A 152 18.63 10.45 0.38
C GLN A 152 19.82 11.17 -0.26
N LYS A 153 19.75 12.49 -0.36
CA LYS A 153 20.88 13.28 -0.87
C LYS A 153 22.09 13.12 0.03
N GLU A 154 21.91 13.13 1.33
CA GLU A 154 22.99 12.89 2.29
C GLU A 154 23.60 11.50 2.14
N THR A 155 22.75 10.49 1.90
CA THR A 155 23.22 9.10 1.72
C THR A 155 24.06 8.95 0.45
N ILE A 156 23.72 9.65 -0.61
CA ILE A 156 24.43 9.57 -1.89
C ILE A 156 25.77 10.31 -1.83
N LEU A 157 25.85 11.42 -1.10
CA LEU A 157 27.07 12.19 -0.92
C LEU A 157 28.03 11.50 0.05
#